data_cd567f5aa1c29642e10fc52f0b5ba996
#
_entry.id   cd567f5aa1c29642e10fc52f0b5ba996
#
_cell.length_a   1.000
_cell.length_b   1.000
_cell.length_c   1.000
_cell.angle_alpha   90.00
_cell.angle_beta   90.00
_cell.angle_gamma   90.00
#
_symmetry.space_group_name_H-M   'P 1'
#
loop_
_entity.id
_entity.type
_entity.pdbx_description
1 polymer ?
#
loop_
_entity_poly.entity_id
_entity_poly.type
_entity_poly.pdbx_seq_one_letter_code
_entity_poly.pdbx_strand_id
1 'polypeptide(L)'
;MKKFTILISLIALLASNMVFAHATIGIFDLDRALFESDALKQELDGLEQDLQEETDSATTLREELAELQENLQINAPTSTSIEIQRIREEMQFKQLQLRQIGENVQTALRNSQSSFLDRYRQLLGEAISEVYVEGSYDFILKSENVVMSGFTYDITSEVTAKLNEFITRLNQ
;
A
#
# COMPACT_ATOMS: atom_id res chain seq x y z
N MET A 1 -8.84 26.52 65.60
CA MET A 1 -8.07 25.41 64.97
C MET A 1 -8.98 24.49 64.14
N LYS A 2 -10.13 24.01 64.61
CA LYS A 2 -11.01 23.11 63.84
C LYS A 2 -11.54 23.68 62.51
N LYS A 3 -11.80 24.99 62.40
CA LYS A 3 -12.28 25.63 61.17
C LYS A 3 -11.19 25.74 60.06
N PHE A 4 -9.91 25.84 60.47
CA PHE A 4 -8.78 25.91 59.56
C PHE A 4 -8.45 24.54 58.93
N THR A 5 -8.62 23.47 59.73
CA THR A 5 -8.44 22.08 59.29
C THR A 5 -9.50 21.67 58.26
N ILE A 6 -10.76 22.13 58.43
CA ILE A 6 -11.84 21.86 57.46
C ILE A 6 -11.62 22.56 56.13
N LEU A 7 -11.08 23.80 56.17
CA LEU A 7 -10.77 24.54 54.93
C LEU A 7 -9.65 23.89 54.11
N ILE A 8 -8.60 23.40 54.77
CA ILE A 8 -7.48 22.68 54.12
C ILE A 8 -7.96 21.34 53.53
N SER A 9 -8.84 20.62 54.22
CA SER A 9 -9.43 19.38 53.75
C SER A 9 -10.31 19.59 52.51
N LEU A 10 -11.03 20.69 52.41
CA LEU A 10 -11.90 21.04 51.29
C LEU A 10 -11.07 21.41 50.04
N ILE A 11 -9.93 22.12 50.23
CA ILE A 11 -9.01 22.47 49.13
C ILE A 11 -8.30 21.23 48.60
N ALA A 12 -7.92 20.29 49.47
CA ALA A 12 -7.30 19.02 49.03
C ALA A 12 -8.28 18.14 48.21
N LEU A 13 -9.59 18.20 48.49
CA LEU A 13 -10.61 17.48 47.72
C LEU A 13 -10.85 18.07 46.32
N LEU A 14 -10.65 19.38 46.16
CA LEU A 14 -10.81 20.07 44.87
C LEU A 14 -9.57 19.90 43.96
N ALA A 15 -8.41 19.62 44.51
CA ALA A 15 -7.17 19.40 43.73
C ALA A 15 -7.11 18.00 43.07
N SER A 16 -8.00 17.07 43.45
CA SER A 16 -7.90 15.65 43.03
C SER A 16 -8.48 15.35 41.65
N ASN A 17 -9.06 16.31 40.93
CA ASN A 17 -9.76 16.06 39.67
C ASN A 17 -9.16 16.74 38.44
N MET A 18 -7.87 17.06 38.42
CA MET A 18 -7.20 17.35 37.15
C MET A 18 -6.85 16.04 36.44
N VAL A 19 -7.87 15.33 35.98
CA VAL A 19 -7.69 14.31 34.94
C VAL A 19 -7.38 15.07 33.66
N PHE A 20 -6.11 15.13 33.30
CA PHE A 20 -5.71 15.54 31.95
C PHE A 20 -6.22 14.45 31.02
N ALA A 21 -7.40 14.65 30.45
CA ALA A 21 -7.87 13.80 29.36
C ALA A 21 -6.91 14.01 28.16
N HIS A 22 -5.95 13.12 28.01
CA HIS A 22 -5.16 13.05 26.80
C HIS A 22 -6.00 12.26 25.80
N ALA A 23 -6.33 12.87 24.67
CA ALA A 23 -7.02 12.18 23.60
C ALA A 23 -6.08 11.08 23.04
N THR A 24 -6.58 9.85 23.02
CA THR A 24 -5.88 8.71 22.41
C THR A 24 -6.20 8.69 20.92
N ILE A 25 -5.18 8.92 20.08
CA ILE A 25 -5.34 9.02 18.64
C ILE A 25 -4.62 7.85 17.98
N GLY A 26 -5.33 7.14 17.09
CA GLY A 26 -4.74 6.17 16.18
C GLY A 26 -4.58 6.76 14.77
N ILE A 27 -3.51 6.38 14.08
CA ILE A 27 -3.28 6.73 12.67
C ILE A 27 -3.24 5.44 11.88
N PHE A 28 -4.06 5.38 10.85
CA PHE A 28 -4.25 4.21 10.01
C PHE A 28 -3.89 4.52 8.56
N ASP A 29 -3.02 3.70 7.98
CA ASP A 29 -2.62 3.74 6.58
C ASP A 29 -3.31 2.60 5.82
N LEU A 30 -4.28 2.96 4.97
CA LEU A 30 -5.06 1.99 4.20
C LEU A 30 -4.19 1.21 3.21
N ASP A 31 -3.34 1.90 2.47
CA ASP A 31 -2.54 1.27 1.43
C ASP A 31 -1.56 0.28 2.04
N ARG A 32 -0.89 0.69 3.12
CA ARG A 32 0.01 -0.20 3.84
C ARG A 32 -0.72 -1.39 4.45
N ALA A 33 -1.89 -1.19 5.07
CA ALA A 33 -2.68 -2.29 5.63
C ALA A 33 -3.09 -3.32 4.58
N LEU A 34 -3.46 -2.86 3.38
CA LEU A 34 -3.79 -3.75 2.26
C LEU A 34 -2.55 -4.52 1.80
N PHE A 35 -1.41 -3.84 1.60
CA PHE A 35 -0.17 -4.50 1.17
C PHE A 35 0.42 -5.47 2.21
N GLU A 36 0.22 -5.20 3.48
CA GLU A 36 0.62 -6.09 4.58
C GLU A 36 -0.34 -7.27 4.79
N SER A 37 -1.56 -7.20 4.22
CA SER A 37 -2.56 -8.28 4.33
C SER A 37 -2.10 -9.56 3.65
N ASP A 38 -2.19 -10.69 4.37
CA ASP A 38 -1.78 -11.99 3.85
C ASP A 38 -2.64 -12.45 2.67
N ALA A 39 -3.93 -12.10 2.68
CA ALA A 39 -4.84 -12.44 1.59
C ALA A 39 -4.53 -11.65 0.31
N LEU A 40 -4.16 -10.35 0.41
CA LEU A 40 -3.72 -9.60 -0.76
C LEU A 40 -2.38 -10.10 -1.29
N LYS A 41 -1.43 -10.44 -0.43
CA LYS A 41 -0.15 -11.05 -0.86
C LYS A 41 -0.38 -12.31 -1.67
N GLN A 42 -1.25 -13.22 -1.21
CA GLN A 42 -1.59 -14.44 -1.94
C GLN A 42 -2.26 -14.15 -3.30
N GLU A 43 -3.14 -13.14 -3.36
CA GLU A 43 -3.78 -12.72 -4.61
C GLU A 43 -2.75 -12.12 -5.59
N LEU A 44 -1.78 -11.35 -5.09
CA LEU A 44 -0.70 -10.80 -5.91
C LEU A 44 0.29 -11.87 -6.38
N ASP A 45 0.61 -12.85 -5.55
CA ASP A 45 1.45 -14.00 -5.94
C ASP A 45 0.78 -14.82 -7.07
N GLY A 46 -0.55 -15.00 -7.01
CA GLY A 46 -1.32 -15.60 -8.10
C GLY A 46 -1.30 -14.76 -9.36
N LEU A 47 -1.48 -13.46 -9.24
CA LEU A 47 -1.42 -12.52 -10.37
C LEU A 47 -0.03 -12.50 -11.02
N GLU A 48 1.05 -12.59 -10.24
CA GLU A 48 2.42 -12.68 -10.77
C GLU A 48 2.58 -13.93 -11.65
N GLN A 49 2.02 -15.06 -11.22
CA GLN A 49 2.02 -16.30 -12.03
C GLN A 49 1.21 -16.15 -13.32
N ASP A 50 0.04 -15.49 -13.25
CA ASP A 50 -0.80 -15.25 -14.42
C ASP A 50 -0.13 -14.30 -15.43
N LEU A 51 0.72 -13.38 -14.95
CA LEU A 51 1.45 -12.41 -15.79
C LEU A 51 2.87 -12.88 -16.17
N GLN A 52 3.22 -14.14 -15.92
CA GLN A 52 4.57 -14.65 -16.18
C GLN A 52 4.94 -14.56 -17.68
N GLU A 53 3.99 -14.91 -18.57
CA GLU A 53 4.21 -14.85 -20.01
C GLU A 53 4.48 -13.42 -20.50
N GLU A 54 3.75 -12.42 -19.98
CA GLU A 54 3.97 -11.00 -20.26
C GLU A 54 5.35 -10.53 -19.76
N THR A 55 5.75 -10.99 -18.59
CA THR A 55 7.04 -10.65 -17.98
C THR A 55 8.20 -11.23 -18.79
N ASP A 56 8.09 -12.49 -19.21
CA ASP A 56 9.07 -13.16 -20.07
C ASP A 56 9.15 -12.49 -21.45
N SER A 57 7.99 -12.15 -22.03
CA SER A 57 7.90 -11.41 -23.28
C SER A 57 8.56 -10.03 -23.19
N ALA A 58 8.34 -9.31 -22.08
CA ALA A 58 8.99 -8.02 -21.85
C ALA A 58 10.51 -8.15 -21.70
N THR A 59 10.99 -9.23 -21.10
CA THR A 59 12.42 -9.52 -20.98
C THR A 59 13.04 -9.77 -22.34
N THR A 60 12.44 -10.63 -23.16
CA THR A 60 12.87 -10.91 -24.53
C THR A 60 12.91 -9.63 -25.39
N LEU A 61 11.86 -8.81 -25.33
CA LEU A 61 11.82 -7.55 -26.08
C LEU A 61 12.93 -6.57 -25.68
N ARG A 62 13.33 -6.55 -24.40
CA ARG A 62 14.45 -5.71 -23.93
C ARG A 62 15.79 -6.22 -24.48
N GLU A 63 15.98 -7.52 -24.49
CA GLU A 63 17.19 -8.15 -25.07
C GLU A 63 17.29 -7.85 -26.55
N GLU A 64 16.22 -8.05 -27.31
CA GLU A 64 16.17 -7.76 -28.75
C GLU A 64 16.39 -6.26 -29.04
N LEU A 65 15.87 -5.36 -28.21
CA LEU A 65 16.13 -3.91 -28.34
C LEU A 65 17.60 -3.59 -28.08
N ALA A 66 18.24 -4.24 -27.10
CA ALA A 66 19.66 -4.06 -26.82
C ALA A 66 20.51 -4.53 -28.01
N GLU A 67 20.20 -5.70 -28.62
CA GLU A 67 20.87 -6.22 -29.79
C GLU A 67 20.73 -5.29 -31.02
N LEU A 68 19.50 -4.78 -31.25
CA LEU A 68 19.27 -3.82 -32.35
C LEU A 68 20.05 -2.52 -32.16
N GLN A 69 20.14 -2.05 -30.91
CA GLN A 69 20.89 -0.84 -30.56
C GLN A 69 22.39 -1.04 -30.75
N GLU A 70 22.95 -2.19 -30.35
CA GLU A 70 24.34 -2.57 -30.57
C GLU A 70 24.65 -2.70 -32.06
N ASN A 71 23.75 -3.36 -32.80
CA ASN A 71 23.88 -3.50 -34.27
C ASN A 71 23.96 -2.13 -34.94
N LEU A 72 23.10 -1.19 -34.58
CA LEU A 72 23.18 0.18 -35.10
C LEU A 72 24.50 0.87 -34.76
N GLN A 73 25.01 0.70 -33.53
CA GLN A 73 26.29 1.31 -33.16
C GLN A 73 27.47 0.78 -33.96
N ILE A 74 27.52 -0.54 -34.17
CA ILE A 74 28.65 -1.20 -34.83
C ILE A 74 28.57 -1.03 -36.34
N ASN A 75 27.39 -1.24 -36.94
CA ASN A 75 27.24 -1.38 -38.38
C ASN A 75 26.75 -0.10 -39.09
N ALA A 76 26.30 0.93 -38.37
CA ALA A 76 25.80 2.18 -39.00
C ALA A 76 26.78 2.79 -40.03
N PRO A 77 28.11 2.78 -39.83
CA PRO A 77 29.04 3.36 -40.83
C PRO A 77 29.05 2.63 -42.17
N THR A 78 28.65 1.34 -42.19
CA THR A 78 28.69 0.47 -43.39
C THR A 78 27.30 0.10 -43.92
N SER A 79 26.25 0.38 -43.17
CA SER A 79 24.86 0.09 -43.52
C SER A 79 24.26 1.13 -44.47
N THR A 80 23.34 0.69 -45.31
CA THR A 80 22.55 1.60 -46.13
C THR A 80 21.52 2.39 -45.29
N SER A 81 21.12 3.54 -45.82
CA SER A 81 20.07 4.36 -45.16
C SER A 81 18.74 3.59 -44.96
N ILE A 82 18.44 2.67 -45.91
CA ILE A 82 17.22 1.83 -45.83
C ILE A 82 17.34 0.82 -44.69
N GLU A 83 18.47 0.19 -44.50
CA GLU A 83 18.70 -0.77 -43.40
C GLU A 83 18.64 -0.08 -42.05
N ILE A 84 19.26 1.09 -41.90
CA ILE A 84 19.20 1.90 -40.70
C ILE A 84 17.73 2.28 -40.38
N GLN A 85 16.98 2.71 -41.39
CA GLN A 85 15.58 3.07 -41.22
C GLN A 85 14.75 1.86 -40.76
N ARG A 86 14.92 0.69 -41.35
CA ARG A 86 14.24 -0.55 -40.97
C ARG A 86 14.53 -0.93 -39.51
N ILE A 87 15.79 -0.88 -39.08
CA ILE A 87 16.14 -1.19 -37.68
C ILE A 87 15.46 -0.21 -36.72
N ARG A 88 15.45 1.09 -37.04
CA ARG A 88 14.76 2.10 -36.20
C ARG A 88 13.27 1.85 -36.09
N GLU A 89 12.61 1.49 -37.18
CA GLU A 89 11.18 1.15 -37.19
C GLU A 89 10.90 -0.10 -36.34
N GLU A 90 11.74 -1.12 -36.44
CA GLU A 90 11.67 -2.32 -35.63
C GLU A 90 11.84 -2.00 -34.11
N MET A 91 12.83 -1.18 -33.78
CA MET A 91 13.03 -0.72 -32.40
C MET A 91 11.82 0.04 -31.88
N GLN A 92 11.23 0.95 -32.66
CA GLN A 92 10.03 1.69 -32.28
C GLN A 92 8.85 0.75 -32.03
N PHE A 93 8.66 -0.25 -32.87
CA PHE A 93 7.60 -1.25 -32.70
C PHE A 93 7.78 -2.06 -31.40
N LYS A 94 9.00 -2.55 -31.13
CA LYS A 94 9.32 -3.27 -29.89
C LYS A 94 9.16 -2.40 -28.63
N GLN A 95 9.51 -1.12 -28.70
CA GLN A 95 9.28 -0.17 -27.61
C GLN A 95 7.78 0.04 -27.34
N LEU A 96 6.96 0.08 -28.40
CA LEU A 96 5.50 0.17 -28.26
C LEU A 96 4.93 -1.07 -27.59
N GLN A 97 5.37 -2.27 -27.98
CA GLN A 97 4.97 -3.53 -27.36
C GLN A 97 5.34 -3.57 -25.87
N LEU A 98 6.58 -3.17 -25.52
CA LEU A 98 7.02 -3.08 -24.12
C LEU A 98 6.14 -2.14 -23.30
N ARG A 99 5.80 -0.99 -23.86
CA ARG A 99 4.89 -0.04 -23.20
C ARG A 99 3.52 -0.66 -22.95
N GLN A 100 2.96 -1.35 -23.96
CA GLN A 100 1.66 -2.01 -23.84
C GLN A 100 1.67 -3.08 -22.75
N ILE A 101 2.70 -3.91 -22.67
CA ILE A 101 2.87 -4.91 -21.61
C ILE A 101 2.92 -4.20 -20.24
N GLY A 102 3.71 -3.14 -20.12
CA GLY A 102 3.79 -2.37 -18.86
C GLY A 102 2.44 -1.78 -18.43
N GLU A 103 1.66 -1.26 -19.37
CA GLU A 103 0.31 -0.73 -19.10
C GLU A 103 -0.66 -1.84 -18.69
N ASN A 104 -0.59 -3.02 -19.33
CA ASN A 104 -1.42 -4.19 -18.99
C ASN A 104 -1.11 -4.66 -17.56
N VAL A 105 0.17 -4.87 -17.23
CA VAL A 105 0.62 -5.29 -15.90
C VAL A 105 0.17 -4.29 -14.83
N GLN A 106 0.38 -3.00 -15.06
CA GLN A 106 -0.04 -1.96 -14.12
C GLN A 106 -1.56 -1.92 -13.94
N THR A 107 -2.32 -2.17 -15.02
CA THR A 107 -3.78 -2.21 -14.97
C THR A 107 -4.27 -3.43 -14.21
N ALA A 108 -3.68 -4.61 -14.46
CA ALA A 108 -4.01 -5.84 -13.74
C ALA A 108 -3.75 -5.68 -12.24
N LEU A 109 -2.62 -5.10 -11.85
CA LEU A 109 -2.26 -4.84 -10.46
C LEU A 109 -3.27 -3.89 -9.78
N ARG A 110 -3.64 -2.78 -10.42
CA ARG A 110 -4.64 -1.84 -9.89
C ARG A 110 -6.01 -2.49 -9.75
N ASN A 111 -6.41 -3.30 -10.73
CA ASN A 111 -7.70 -3.99 -10.69
C ASN A 111 -7.74 -5.02 -9.56
N SER A 112 -6.67 -5.77 -9.33
CA SER A 112 -6.56 -6.72 -8.20
C SER A 112 -6.72 -5.99 -6.87
N GLN A 113 -5.98 -4.91 -6.65
CA GLN A 113 -6.07 -4.11 -5.42
C GLN A 113 -7.47 -3.52 -5.20
N SER A 114 -8.08 -2.96 -6.26
CA SER A 114 -9.44 -2.41 -6.18
C SER A 114 -10.48 -3.48 -5.86
N SER A 115 -10.39 -4.62 -6.53
CA SER A 115 -11.29 -5.76 -6.32
C SER A 115 -11.14 -6.34 -4.91
N PHE A 116 -9.91 -6.41 -4.39
CA PHE A 116 -9.64 -6.83 -3.02
C PHE A 116 -10.30 -5.87 -2.02
N LEU A 117 -10.09 -4.57 -2.18
CA LEU A 117 -10.67 -3.57 -1.30
C LEU A 117 -12.20 -3.63 -1.33
N ASP A 118 -12.82 -3.76 -2.51
CA ASP A 118 -14.28 -3.83 -2.62
C ASP A 118 -14.84 -5.10 -1.97
N ARG A 119 -14.14 -6.24 -2.09
CA ARG A 119 -14.51 -7.53 -1.48
C ARG A 119 -14.44 -7.50 0.05
N TYR A 120 -13.41 -6.86 0.60
CA TYR A 120 -13.14 -6.90 2.04
C TYR A 120 -13.41 -5.58 2.76
N ARG A 121 -14.03 -4.59 2.10
CA ARG A 121 -14.37 -3.27 2.67
C ARG A 121 -15.13 -3.36 3.98
N GLN A 122 -16.10 -4.27 4.06
CA GLN A 122 -16.89 -4.45 5.29
C GLN A 122 -16.02 -4.98 6.42
N LEU A 123 -15.24 -6.04 6.16
CA LEU A 123 -14.34 -6.64 7.16
C LEU A 123 -13.26 -5.65 7.62
N LEU A 124 -12.77 -4.81 6.72
CA LEU A 124 -11.84 -3.74 7.08
C LEU A 124 -12.49 -2.72 8.04
N GLY A 125 -13.75 -2.35 7.79
CA GLY A 125 -14.52 -1.48 8.67
C GLY A 125 -14.73 -2.11 10.07
N GLU A 126 -15.01 -3.41 10.11
CA GLU A 126 -15.13 -4.17 11.35
C GLU A 126 -13.79 -4.25 12.11
N ALA A 127 -12.69 -4.52 11.41
CA ALA A 127 -11.34 -4.55 11.98
C ALA A 127 -10.94 -3.20 12.59
N ILE A 128 -11.19 -2.09 11.89
CA ILE A 128 -10.95 -0.74 12.41
C ILE A 128 -11.81 -0.48 13.66
N SER A 129 -13.08 -0.90 13.64
CA SER A 129 -13.99 -0.70 14.78
C SER A 129 -13.56 -1.50 16.01
N GLU A 130 -13.08 -2.73 15.81
CA GLU A 130 -12.58 -3.57 16.91
C GLU A 130 -11.31 -2.97 17.52
N VAL A 131 -10.33 -2.58 16.68
CA VAL A 131 -9.11 -1.89 17.16
C VAL A 131 -9.43 -0.58 17.88
N TYR A 132 -10.39 0.20 17.35
CA TYR A 132 -10.86 1.42 18.00
C TYR A 132 -11.34 1.17 19.44
N VAL A 133 -12.15 0.13 19.63
CA VAL A 133 -12.71 -0.22 20.96
C VAL A 133 -11.63 -0.80 21.87
N GLU A 134 -10.84 -1.76 21.39
CA GLU A 134 -9.79 -2.42 22.17
C GLU A 134 -8.70 -1.44 22.64
N GLY A 135 -8.28 -0.52 21.76
CA GLY A 135 -7.28 0.49 22.06
C GLY A 135 -7.82 1.71 22.81
N SER A 136 -9.15 1.77 23.05
CA SER A 136 -9.82 2.92 23.67
C SER A 136 -9.43 4.23 23.00
N TYR A 137 -9.40 4.25 21.66
CA TYR A 137 -9.09 5.46 20.91
C TYR A 137 -10.25 6.44 20.95
N ASP A 138 -9.94 7.74 21.05
CA ASP A 138 -10.93 8.81 20.88
C ASP A 138 -11.16 9.10 19.38
N PHE A 139 -10.07 8.95 18.56
CA PHE A 139 -10.11 9.17 17.12
C PHE A 139 -9.19 8.21 16.40
N ILE A 140 -9.59 7.76 15.19
CA ILE A 140 -8.71 7.16 14.20
C ILE A 140 -8.68 8.06 12.97
N LEU A 141 -7.48 8.47 12.56
CA LEU A 141 -7.23 9.34 11.42
C LEU A 141 -6.57 8.54 10.31
N LYS A 142 -6.89 8.87 9.07
CA LYS A 142 -6.14 8.34 7.92
C LYS A 142 -4.77 9.00 7.84
N SER A 143 -3.73 8.22 7.50
CA SER A 143 -2.35 8.69 7.36
C SER A 143 -2.23 9.85 6.36
N GLU A 144 -2.97 9.82 5.26
CA GLU A 144 -3.01 10.87 4.22
C GLU A 144 -3.45 12.25 4.74
N ASN A 145 -4.16 12.30 5.88
CA ASN A 145 -4.62 13.55 6.51
C ASN A 145 -3.68 14.03 7.61
N VAL A 146 -2.55 13.36 7.83
CA VAL A 146 -1.61 13.65 8.91
C VAL A 146 -0.26 14.06 8.33
N VAL A 147 0.16 15.30 8.60
CA VAL A 147 1.43 15.83 8.08
C VAL A 147 2.64 15.18 8.75
N MET A 148 2.54 14.89 10.05
CA MET A 148 3.62 14.29 10.86
C MET A 148 3.04 13.60 12.10
N SER A 149 3.56 12.42 12.43
CA SER A 149 3.19 11.69 13.65
C SER A 149 4.38 10.90 14.19
N GLY A 150 4.32 10.54 15.49
CA GLY A 150 5.24 9.54 16.06
C GLY A 150 4.74 8.12 15.79
N PHE A 151 5.64 7.15 15.80
CA PHE A 151 5.32 5.73 15.55
C PHE A 151 4.32 5.14 16.54
N THR A 152 4.21 5.69 17.74
CA THR A 152 3.27 5.24 18.77
C THR A 152 1.80 5.48 18.43
N TYR A 153 1.52 6.31 17.43
CA TYR A 153 0.16 6.58 16.96
C TYR A 153 -0.27 5.66 15.81
N ASP A 154 0.67 4.94 15.22
CA ASP A 154 0.42 4.08 14.07
C ASP A 154 -0.20 2.76 14.51
N ILE A 155 -1.44 2.53 14.08
CA ILE A 155 -2.23 1.33 14.39
C ILE A 155 -2.45 0.44 13.16
N THR A 156 -1.71 0.69 12.09
CA THR A 156 -1.93 -0.01 10.82
C THR A 156 -1.74 -1.51 10.97
N SER A 157 -0.67 -1.93 11.67
CA SER A 157 -0.39 -3.36 11.87
C SER A 157 -1.45 -4.08 12.71
N GLU A 158 -2.04 -3.40 13.72
CA GLU A 158 -3.11 -3.94 14.53
C GLU A 158 -4.38 -4.15 13.67
N VAL A 159 -4.73 -3.17 12.86
CA VAL A 159 -5.88 -3.27 11.94
C VAL A 159 -5.64 -4.38 10.91
N THR A 160 -4.42 -4.49 10.35
CA THR A 160 -4.07 -5.54 9.40
C THR A 160 -4.18 -6.93 10.03
N ALA A 161 -3.72 -7.10 11.26
CA ALA A 161 -3.83 -8.38 11.98
C ALA A 161 -5.30 -8.79 12.18
N LYS A 162 -6.16 -7.85 12.58
CA LYS A 162 -7.61 -8.11 12.72
C LYS A 162 -8.27 -8.41 11.37
N LEU A 163 -7.90 -7.70 10.32
CA LEU A 163 -8.41 -7.97 8.97
C LEU A 163 -8.04 -9.39 8.52
N ASN A 164 -6.79 -9.81 8.70
CA ASN A 164 -6.33 -11.16 8.37
C ASN A 164 -7.11 -12.23 9.16
N GLU A 165 -7.36 -11.98 10.45
CA GLU A 165 -8.16 -12.87 11.28
C GLU A 165 -9.60 -13.01 10.75
N PHE A 166 -10.25 -11.90 10.38
CA PHE A 166 -11.61 -11.91 9.85
C PHE A 166 -11.71 -12.61 8.49
N ILE A 167 -10.75 -12.34 7.59
CA ILE A 167 -10.69 -13.02 6.28
C ILE A 167 -10.50 -14.53 6.48
N THR A 168 -9.63 -14.92 7.40
CA THR A 168 -9.39 -16.35 7.69
C THR A 168 -10.66 -17.04 8.21
N ARG A 169 -11.42 -16.38 9.09
CA ARG A 169 -12.70 -16.90 9.58
C ARG A 169 -13.77 -17.01 8.49
N LEU A 170 -13.78 -16.09 7.54
CA LEU A 170 -14.74 -16.10 6.42
C LEU A 170 -14.48 -17.27 5.46
N ASN A 171 -13.23 -17.72 5.35
CA ASN A 171 -12.80 -18.75 4.42
C ASN A 171 -12.81 -20.18 5.03
N GLN A 172 -13.22 -20.32 6.30
CA GLN A 172 -13.40 -21.61 7.01
C GLN A 172 -14.83 -22.11 6.92
#